data_a20af5137e22698c0f2e604c8edcfcd5
#
_entry.id   a20af5137e22698c0f2e604c8edcfcd5
#
_cell.length_a   1.000
_cell.length_b   1.000
_cell.length_c   1.000
_cell.angle_alpha   90.00
_cell.angle_beta   90.00
_cell.angle_gamma   90.00
#
_symmetry.space_group_name_H-M   'P 1'
#
loop_
_entity.id
_entity.type
_entity.pdbx_description
1 polymer ?
#
loop_
_entity_poly.entity_id
_entity_poly.type
_entity_poly.pdbx_seq_one_letter_code
_entity_poly.pdbx_strand_id
1 'polypeptide(L)'
;MQRLPSFALSLALALAPLAREELRFKTPVGEKVTKTFDDSLSLKLEEMRVVVNGEDVPADELGDLKIDIDGATRVVYTDHYREGGDGQPKVLSRSFDTLERTRTQKAGPEGEVEEETTEEESELEGQTVVFTWDAEEQRHNAKFDGEGADEKLLAGLFEDTDLRTFLPGTKLEKGDSWSIEPKAFRHVIDPGGELHFESDKESQDDDDDDEQLNDNLGGEIRATFEGTREEGGAQHAVVKLECKLKTFRENETSDEPLKTVQRLDVTFHLEGELVWELASGRLVSYQLEGDARLVDKRTSSGEIHDQSVSFEEALTLAGRATFSCSTTKAQ
;
A
#
# COMPACT_ATOMS: atom_id res chain seq x y z
N MET A 1 56.73 -51.06 -30.38
CA MET A 1 55.50 -50.84 -29.50
C MET A 1 55.76 -49.65 -28.60
N GLN A 2 55.34 -48.46 -29.00
CA GLN A 2 55.50 -47.28 -28.21
C GLN A 2 54.19 -47.03 -27.47
N ARG A 3 54.20 -46.96 -26.13
CA ARG A 3 53.09 -46.62 -25.28
C ARG A 3 52.96 -45.08 -25.15
N LEU A 4 51.85 -44.50 -25.56
CA LEU A 4 51.46 -43.10 -25.33
C LEU A 4 50.99 -42.95 -23.91
N PRO A 5 51.36 -41.87 -23.18
CA PRO A 5 50.83 -41.59 -21.88
C PRO A 5 49.49 -40.88 -22.01
N SER A 6 48.40 -41.40 -21.31
CA SER A 6 47.14 -40.76 -21.16
C SER A 6 47.27 -39.59 -20.19
N PHE A 7 47.11 -38.38 -20.70
CA PHE A 7 46.90 -37.19 -19.88
C PHE A 7 45.42 -37.12 -19.44
N ALA A 8 45.16 -37.40 -18.18
CA ALA A 8 43.87 -37.11 -17.55
C ALA A 8 43.81 -35.61 -17.23
N LEU A 9 42.99 -34.87 -17.98
CA LEU A 9 42.70 -33.45 -17.72
C LEU A 9 41.64 -33.39 -16.62
N SER A 10 42.06 -33.17 -15.37
CA SER A 10 41.15 -32.92 -14.26
C SER A 10 40.59 -31.47 -14.38
N LEU A 11 39.35 -31.35 -14.82
CA LEU A 11 38.59 -30.10 -14.83
C LEU A 11 38.18 -29.81 -13.39
N ALA A 12 38.95 -29.04 -12.64
CA ALA A 12 38.53 -28.50 -11.37
C ALA A 12 37.53 -27.34 -11.63
N LEU A 13 36.25 -27.61 -11.52
CA LEU A 13 35.24 -26.55 -11.39
C LEU A 13 35.53 -25.83 -10.09
N ALA A 14 36.14 -24.65 -10.16
CA ALA A 14 36.19 -23.73 -9.05
C ALA A 14 34.76 -23.19 -8.85
N LEU A 15 34.04 -23.73 -7.87
CA LEU A 15 32.84 -23.11 -7.33
C LEU A 15 33.26 -21.77 -6.72
N ALA A 16 33.09 -20.67 -7.47
CA ALA A 16 33.22 -19.35 -6.89
C ALA A 16 32.18 -19.27 -5.73
N PRO A 17 32.59 -18.82 -4.53
CA PRO A 17 31.62 -18.61 -3.46
C PRO A 17 30.54 -17.65 -3.98
N LEU A 18 29.27 -18.05 -3.86
CA LEU A 18 28.15 -17.18 -4.14
C LEU A 18 28.29 -15.93 -3.27
N ALA A 19 28.36 -14.77 -3.88
CA ALA A 19 28.45 -13.52 -3.17
C ALA A 19 27.18 -13.36 -2.34
N ARG A 20 27.34 -13.10 -1.05
CA ARG A 20 26.22 -12.81 -0.13
C ARG A 20 26.07 -11.33 -0.03
N GLU A 21 24.87 -10.85 -0.34
CA GLU A 21 24.54 -9.43 -0.28
C GLU A 21 23.78 -9.12 1.00
N GLU A 22 24.01 -7.94 1.57
CA GLU A 22 23.29 -7.43 2.74
C GLU A 22 22.39 -6.29 2.30
N LEU A 23 21.08 -6.52 2.33
CA LEU A 23 20.09 -5.48 2.13
C LEU A 23 19.91 -4.71 3.43
N ARG A 24 20.47 -3.51 3.47
CA ARG A 24 20.49 -2.69 4.67
C ARG A 24 20.23 -1.23 4.32
N PHE A 25 19.33 -0.61 5.06
CA PHE A 25 19.13 0.82 4.97
C PHE A 25 20.35 1.58 5.52
N LYS A 26 20.78 2.58 4.78
CA LYS A 26 21.81 3.52 5.21
C LYS A 26 21.25 4.93 5.07
N THR A 27 21.14 5.65 6.20
CA THR A 27 20.65 7.01 6.17
C THR A 27 21.56 7.89 5.31
N PRO A 28 21.07 8.50 4.22
CA PRO A 28 21.88 9.33 3.33
C PRO A 28 22.02 10.74 3.90
N VAL A 29 22.76 10.89 5.02
CA VAL A 29 22.90 12.14 5.77
C VAL A 29 23.39 13.28 4.88
N GLY A 30 22.71 14.43 4.94
CA GLY A 30 22.98 15.60 4.14
C GLY A 30 22.40 15.55 2.72
N GLU A 31 21.78 14.44 2.34
CA GLU A 31 21.14 14.32 1.01
C GLU A 31 19.65 14.66 1.06
N LYS A 32 19.16 15.15 -0.08
CA LYS A 32 17.74 15.29 -0.36
C LYS A 32 17.34 14.25 -1.38
N VAL A 33 16.24 13.54 -1.12
CA VAL A 33 15.69 12.49 -1.98
C VAL A 33 14.23 12.79 -2.26
N THR A 34 13.89 12.97 -3.51
CA THR A 34 12.49 13.08 -3.94
C THR A 34 11.96 11.68 -4.19
N LYS A 35 10.79 11.40 -3.64
CA LYS A 35 10.05 10.14 -3.77
C LYS A 35 8.71 10.45 -4.42
N THR A 36 8.38 9.67 -5.43
CA THR A 36 7.09 9.74 -6.11
C THR A 36 6.40 8.39 -5.94
N PHE A 37 5.19 8.41 -5.44
CA PHE A 37 4.30 7.25 -5.31
C PHE A 37 3.11 7.49 -6.24
N ASP A 38 2.82 6.51 -7.07
CA ASP A 38 1.67 6.52 -7.96
C ASP A 38 0.92 5.20 -7.75
N ASP A 39 -0.35 5.32 -7.31
CA ASP A 39 -1.21 4.17 -7.04
C ASP A 39 -2.47 4.27 -7.88
N SER A 40 -3.00 3.14 -8.30
CA SER A 40 -4.27 3.08 -9.00
C SER A 40 -5.08 1.83 -8.64
N LEU A 41 -6.39 1.99 -8.60
CA LEU A 41 -7.37 0.94 -8.38
C LEU A 41 -8.47 1.08 -9.42
N SER A 42 -8.81 -0.03 -10.10
CA SER A 42 -9.95 -0.06 -11.03
C SER A 42 -10.77 -1.31 -10.74
N LEU A 43 -12.01 -1.12 -10.33
CA LEU A 43 -12.94 -2.18 -9.94
C LEU A 43 -14.23 -2.09 -10.73
N LYS A 44 -14.85 -3.25 -11.01
CA LYS A 44 -16.15 -3.37 -11.66
C LYS A 44 -17.03 -4.34 -10.90
N LEU A 45 -18.33 -4.08 -10.90
CA LEU A 45 -19.31 -5.01 -10.34
C LEU A 45 -19.24 -6.36 -11.07
N GLU A 46 -18.97 -7.43 -10.32
CA GLU A 46 -19.03 -8.82 -10.78
C GLU A 46 -20.33 -9.51 -10.37
N GLU A 47 -20.78 -9.26 -9.14
CA GLU A 47 -21.93 -9.94 -8.56
C GLU A 47 -22.68 -9.02 -7.62
N MET A 48 -24.00 -9.05 -7.69
CA MET A 48 -24.91 -8.45 -6.72
C MET A 48 -25.86 -9.52 -6.21
N ARG A 49 -26.03 -9.60 -4.90
CA ARG A 49 -26.97 -10.50 -4.24
C ARG A 49 -27.81 -9.72 -3.25
N VAL A 50 -29.10 -9.94 -3.28
CA VAL A 50 -30.08 -9.35 -2.34
C VAL A 50 -30.92 -10.45 -1.74
N VAL A 51 -31.10 -10.43 -0.42
CA VAL A 51 -31.95 -11.35 0.34
C VAL A 51 -32.96 -10.56 1.14
N VAL A 52 -34.23 -10.86 1.03
CA VAL A 52 -35.33 -10.20 1.77
C VAL A 52 -36.05 -11.25 2.62
N ASN A 53 -36.04 -11.06 3.94
CA ASN A 53 -36.66 -11.99 4.91
C ASN A 53 -36.21 -13.44 4.74
N GLY A 54 -34.92 -13.66 4.37
CA GLY A 54 -34.32 -14.97 4.18
C GLY A 54 -34.54 -15.60 2.80
N GLU A 55 -35.22 -14.91 1.88
CA GLU A 55 -35.44 -15.37 0.49
C GLU A 55 -34.56 -14.57 -0.47
N ASP A 56 -33.80 -15.26 -1.34
CA ASP A 56 -32.98 -14.61 -2.38
C ASP A 56 -33.90 -13.92 -3.41
N VAL A 57 -33.62 -12.66 -3.72
CA VAL A 57 -34.26 -11.97 -4.84
C VAL A 57 -33.65 -12.47 -6.14
N PRO A 58 -34.43 -12.95 -7.11
CA PRO A 58 -33.93 -13.42 -8.38
C PRO A 58 -33.13 -12.35 -9.13
N ALA A 59 -32.03 -12.72 -9.79
CA ALA A 59 -31.15 -11.79 -10.48
C ALA A 59 -31.85 -10.98 -11.58
N ASP A 60 -32.88 -11.56 -12.22
CA ASP A 60 -33.70 -10.90 -13.23
C ASP A 60 -34.65 -9.82 -12.66
N GLU A 61 -34.90 -9.84 -11.34
CA GLU A 61 -35.65 -8.81 -10.63
C GLU A 61 -34.74 -7.66 -10.14
N LEU A 62 -33.43 -7.90 -9.97
CA LEU A 62 -32.47 -6.87 -9.54
C LEU A 62 -32.10 -5.88 -10.66
N GLY A 63 -32.37 -6.25 -11.93
CA GLY A 63 -31.99 -5.46 -13.10
C GLY A 63 -30.47 -5.50 -13.40
N ASP A 64 -30.10 -4.92 -14.54
CA ASP A 64 -28.70 -4.83 -14.96
C ASP A 64 -28.03 -3.58 -14.35
N LEU A 65 -27.54 -3.71 -13.13
CA LEU A 65 -26.79 -2.64 -12.44
C LEU A 65 -25.32 -2.67 -12.90
N LYS A 66 -24.78 -1.51 -13.23
CA LYS A 66 -23.35 -1.31 -13.48
C LYS A 66 -22.75 -0.45 -12.39
N ILE A 67 -21.61 -0.86 -11.85
CA ILE A 67 -20.79 -0.08 -10.93
C ILE A 67 -19.35 -0.26 -11.37
N ASP A 68 -18.70 0.84 -11.75
CA ASP A 68 -17.28 0.92 -12.00
C ASP A 68 -16.68 1.94 -11.02
N ILE A 69 -15.56 1.61 -10.39
CA ILE A 69 -14.83 2.50 -9.47
C ILE A 69 -13.40 2.57 -9.95
N ASP A 70 -12.95 3.76 -10.29
CA ASP A 70 -11.56 4.03 -10.64
C ASP A 70 -10.99 5.03 -9.62
N GLY A 71 -9.86 4.70 -9.01
CA GLY A 71 -9.11 5.55 -8.10
C GLY A 71 -7.68 5.71 -8.55
N ALA A 72 -7.12 6.89 -8.34
CA ALA A 72 -5.70 7.19 -8.54
C ALA A 72 -5.21 8.12 -7.45
N THR A 73 -4.04 7.81 -6.90
CA THR A 73 -3.36 8.66 -5.90
C THR A 73 -1.95 8.94 -6.39
N ARG A 74 -1.55 10.20 -6.29
CA ARG A 74 -0.18 10.63 -6.55
C ARG A 74 0.35 11.39 -5.34
N VAL A 75 1.44 10.89 -4.77
CA VAL A 75 2.13 11.50 -3.63
C VAL A 75 3.58 11.78 -4.02
N VAL A 76 3.99 13.03 -3.90
CA VAL A 76 5.39 13.43 -4.12
C VAL A 76 5.87 14.20 -2.91
N TYR A 77 6.99 13.79 -2.36
CA TYR A 77 7.66 14.54 -1.33
C TYR A 77 9.17 14.45 -1.44
N THR A 78 9.83 15.43 -0.82
CA THR A 78 11.29 15.51 -0.74
C THR A 78 11.72 15.32 0.71
N ASP A 79 12.40 14.22 0.96
CA ASP A 79 13.02 13.88 2.24
C ASP A 79 14.44 14.45 2.32
N HIS A 80 14.72 15.26 3.33
CA HIS A 80 16.05 15.73 3.68
C HIS A 80 16.53 15.04 4.96
N TYR A 81 17.48 14.13 4.84
CA TYR A 81 18.07 13.37 5.94
C TYR A 81 19.11 14.23 6.66
N ARG A 82 18.67 14.97 7.70
CA ARG A 82 19.55 15.93 8.43
C ARG A 82 20.54 15.21 9.33
N GLU A 83 20.10 14.19 10.05
CA GLU A 83 20.93 13.38 10.95
C GLU A 83 20.60 11.91 10.80
N GLY A 84 21.62 11.05 10.95
CA GLY A 84 21.50 9.61 10.78
C GLY A 84 21.92 8.81 12.00
N GLY A 85 21.48 7.56 12.03
CA GLY A 85 21.87 6.52 12.96
C GLY A 85 21.93 5.16 12.27
N ASP A 86 22.25 4.11 13.03
CA ASP A 86 22.29 2.74 12.51
C ASP A 86 20.90 2.28 12.15
N GLY A 87 20.62 2.23 10.83
CA GLY A 87 19.39 1.68 10.28
C GLY A 87 18.17 2.59 10.30
N GLN A 88 18.28 3.85 10.75
CA GLN A 88 17.18 4.82 10.74
C GLN A 88 17.69 6.27 10.76
N PRO A 89 16.95 7.25 10.19
CA PRO A 89 17.24 8.65 10.38
C PRO A 89 16.95 9.08 11.82
N LYS A 90 17.80 9.95 12.39
CA LYS A 90 17.53 10.59 13.67
C LYS A 90 16.72 11.85 13.50
N VAL A 91 17.02 12.60 12.44
CA VAL A 91 16.26 13.79 12.06
C VAL A 91 16.04 13.76 10.55
N LEU A 92 14.79 13.70 10.16
CA LEU A 92 14.30 13.76 8.78
C LEU A 92 13.38 14.96 8.63
N SER A 93 13.57 15.74 7.57
CA SER A 93 12.65 16.81 7.18
C SER A 93 12.00 16.42 5.87
N ARG A 94 10.67 16.30 5.85
CA ARG A 94 9.85 15.96 4.67
C ARG A 94 9.07 17.18 4.22
N SER A 95 9.27 17.59 2.97
CA SER A 95 8.44 18.58 2.31
C SER A 95 7.43 17.82 1.41
N PHE A 96 6.15 18.09 1.59
CA PHE A 96 5.08 17.53 0.77
C PHE A 96 4.92 18.40 -0.47
N ASP A 97 5.29 17.86 -1.65
CA ASP A 97 5.40 18.64 -2.90
C ASP A 97 4.13 18.53 -3.75
N THR A 98 3.47 17.33 -3.73
CA THR A 98 2.20 17.07 -4.45
C THR A 98 1.44 16.00 -3.69
N LEU A 99 0.18 16.26 -3.40
CA LEU A 99 -0.75 15.34 -2.76
C LEU A 99 -2.09 15.38 -3.51
N GLU A 100 -2.27 14.46 -4.44
CA GLU A 100 -3.44 14.40 -5.33
C GLU A 100 -4.11 13.05 -5.22
N ARG A 101 -5.43 13.03 -5.04
CA ARG A 101 -6.25 11.83 -5.12
C ARG A 101 -7.47 12.11 -5.98
N THR A 102 -7.77 11.19 -6.88
CA THR A 102 -8.96 11.25 -7.73
C THR A 102 -9.72 9.95 -7.62
N ARG A 103 -11.04 10.04 -7.46
CA ARG A 103 -11.94 8.90 -7.48
C ARG A 103 -13.03 9.16 -8.50
N THR A 104 -13.24 8.23 -9.43
CA THR A 104 -14.35 8.25 -10.37
C THR A 104 -15.24 7.04 -10.12
N GLN A 105 -16.52 7.28 -9.89
CA GLN A 105 -17.54 6.26 -9.76
C GLN A 105 -18.55 6.38 -10.89
N LYS A 106 -18.87 5.24 -11.53
CA LYS A 106 -19.97 5.13 -12.48
C LYS A 106 -20.96 4.14 -11.93
N ALA A 107 -22.19 4.56 -11.72
CA ALA A 107 -23.21 3.70 -11.15
C ALA A 107 -24.57 3.96 -11.81
N GLY A 108 -25.37 2.92 -11.97
CA GLY A 108 -26.73 3.01 -12.47
C GLY A 108 -27.16 1.81 -13.31
N PRO A 109 -28.45 1.74 -13.67
CA PRO A 109 -28.95 0.73 -14.59
C PRO A 109 -28.32 0.87 -15.98
N GLU A 110 -28.24 -0.23 -16.73
CA GLU A 110 -27.68 -0.20 -18.08
C GLU A 110 -28.43 0.82 -18.96
N GLY A 111 -27.69 1.81 -19.48
CA GLY A 111 -28.25 2.91 -20.29
C GLY A 111 -28.54 4.20 -19.54
N GLU A 112 -28.50 4.21 -18.21
CA GLU A 112 -28.71 5.37 -17.34
C GLU A 112 -27.59 5.49 -16.27
N VAL A 113 -26.35 5.16 -16.69
CA VAL A 113 -25.17 5.23 -15.82
C VAL A 113 -24.77 6.68 -15.58
N GLU A 114 -24.76 7.08 -14.33
CA GLU A 114 -24.22 8.38 -13.90
C GLU A 114 -22.74 8.23 -13.59
N GLU A 115 -21.96 9.26 -13.96
CA GLU A 115 -20.53 9.33 -13.65
C GLU A 115 -20.27 10.48 -12.71
N GLU A 116 -19.60 10.20 -11.61
CA GLU A 116 -19.17 11.18 -10.62
C GLU A 116 -17.68 11.08 -10.44
N THR A 117 -16.99 12.22 -10.54
CA THR A 117 -15.56 12.34 -10.24
C THR A 117 -15.40 13.27 -9.04
N THR A 118 -14.59 12.81 -8.08
CA THR A 118 -14.19 13.57 -6.90
C THR A 118 -12.67 13.72 -6.95
N GLU A 119 -12.21 14.96 -6.83
CA GLU A 119 -10.81 15.32 -6.63
C GLU A 119 -10.63 15.66 -5.17
N GLU A 120 -9.57 15.14 -4.56
CA GLU A 120 -9.28 15.32 -3.14
C GLU A 120 -7.88 15.93 -3.03
N GLU A 121 -7.76 16.93 -2.17
CA GLU A 121 -6.52 17.65 -1.88
C GLU A 121 -6.16 17.47 -0.39
N SER A 122 -4.94 17.79 0.00
CA SER A 122 -4.51 17.73 1.39
C SER A 122 -3.88 19.05 1.82
N GLU A 123 -4.25 19.55 2.99
CA GLU A 123 -3.64 20.74 3.59
C GLU A 123 -2.15 20.55 3.97
N LEU A 124 -1.65 19.30 3.92
CA LEU A 124 -0.22 19.01 4.06
C LEU A 124 0.58 19.45 2.83
N GLU A 125 -0.04 19.61 1.66
CA GLU A 125 0.67 20.06 0.46
C GLU A 125 1.31 21.43 0.67
N GLY A 126 2.58 21.55 0.29
CA GLY A 126 3.39 22.75 0.56
C GLY A 126 3.95 22.87 1.98
N GLN A 127 3.54 21.99 2.90
CA GLN A 127 4.07 21.98 4.26
C GLN A 127 5.39 21.20 4.36
N THR A 128 6.15 21.48 5.42
CA THR A 128 7.34 20.71 5.76
C THR A 128 7.22 20.20 7.20
N VAL A 129 7.39 18.89 7.37
CA VAL A 129 7.34 18.22 8.67
C VAL A 129 8.72 17.68 9.03
N VAL A 130 9.14 17.90 10.26
CA VAL A 130 10.39 17.38 10.83
C VAL A 130 10.06 16.20 11.73
N PHE A 131 10.60 15.04 11.40
CA PHE A 131 10.54 13.81 12.20
C PHE A 131 11.83 13.71 13.02
N THR A 132 11.71 13.62 14.35
CA THR A 132 12.84 13.49 15.26
C THR A 132 12.72 12.19 16.04
N TRP A 133 13.77 11.34 16.01
CA TRP A 133 13.80 10.09 16.73
C TRP A 133 13.85 10.30 18.23
N ASP A 134 12.89 9.73 18.93
CA ASP A 134 12.86 9.65 20.39
C ASP A 134 13.36 8.27 20.82
N ALA A 135 14.51 8.23 21.49
CA ALA A 135 15.13 6.99 21.92
C ALA A 135 14.44 6.35 23.14
N GLU A 136 13.68 7.13 23.93
CA GLU A 136 12.94 6.62 25.08
C GLU A 136 11.63 5.96 24.63
N GLU A 137 10.93 6.58 23.69
CA GLU A 137 9.65 6.07 23.16
C GLU A 137 9.83 5.15 21.96
N GLN A 138 11.03 5.07 21.39
CA GLN A 138 11.37 4.26 20.19
C GLN A 138 10.49 4.58 18.99
N ARG A 139 10.15 5.85 18.79
CA ARG A 139 9.37 6.37 17.68
C ARG A 139 9.88 7.72 17.22
N HIS A 140 9.43 8.15 16.05
CA HIS A 140 9.64 9.51 15.59
C HIS A 140 8.49 10.41 16.06
N ASN A 141 8.85 11.57 16.59
CA ASN A 141 7.91 12.65 16.88
C ASN A 141 7.90 13.61 15.67
N ALA A 142 6.70 13.92 15.18
CA ALA A 142 6.48 14.81 14.04
C ALA A 142 6.21 16.24 14.53
N LYS A 143 6.74 17.24 13.79
CA LYS A 143 6.48 18.65 14.05
C LYS A 143 6.60 19.43 12.74
N PHE A 144 5.77 20.45 12.52
CA PHE A 144 5.95 21.38 11.40
C PHE A 144 7.25 22.18 11.50
N ASP A 145 7.92 22.41 10.36
CA ASP A 145 9.12 23.28 10.22
C ASP A 145 8.72 24.77 9.99
N GLY A 146 7.57 25.19 10.52
CA GLY A 146 7.00 26.51 10.36
C GLY A 146 5.91 26.78 11.38
N GLU A 147 5.34 27.97 11.32
CA GLU A 147 4.20 28.37 12.16
C GLU A 147 2.92 28.41 11.31
N GLY A 148 1.77 28.12 11.92
CA GLY A 148 0.46 28.38 11.34
C GLY A 148 -0.26 27.17 10.72
N ALA A 149 0.37 26.01 10.60
CA ALA A 149 -0.30 24.78 10.20
C ALA A 149 -1.06 24.14 11.38
N ASP A 150 -2.15 23.43 11.08
CA ASP A 150 -2.91 22.69 12.11
C ASP A 150 -2.13 21.47 12.56
N GLU A 151 -1.81 21.40 13.86
CA GLU A 151 -1.08 20.26 14.45
C GLU A 151 -1.86 18.93 14.33
N LYS A 152 -3.17 18.96 14.09
CA LYS A 152 -3.96 17.75 13.85
C LYS A 152 -3.50 16.98 12.62
N LEU A 153 -3.00 17.69 11.60
CA LEU A 153 -2.46 17.08 10.37
C LEU A 153 -1.20 16.25 10.62
N LEU A 154 -0.60 16.31 11.82
CA LEU A 154 0.54 15.46 12.18
C LEU A 154 0.11 14.08 12.67
N ALA A 155 -1.17 13.90 13.00
CA ALA A 155 -1.70 12.62 13.45
C ALA A 155 -1.56 11.57 12.34
N GLY A 156 -1.21 10.35 12.70
CA GLY A 156 -1.08 9.26 11.75
C GLY A 156 0.12 9.31 10.79
N LEU A 157 0.88 10.43 10.74
CA LEU A 157 2.09 10.52 9.91
C LEU A 157 3.21 9.63 10.45
N PHE A 158 3.96 9.00 9.55
CA PHE A 158 5.15 8.24 9.89
C PHE A 158 6.33 8.54 8.95
N GLU A 159 7.52 8.35 9.45
CA GLU A 159 8.74 8.73 8.76
C GLU A 159 9.21 7.69 7.74
N ASP A 160 8.96 6.36 7.95
CA ASP A 160 9.47 5.30 7.08
C ASP A 160 8.72 5.20 5.76
N THR A 161 9.32 5.72 4.72
CA THR A 161 8.90 5.59 3.33
C THR A 161 9.94 4.87 2.46
N ASP A 162 10.96 4.32 3.13
CA ASP A 162 12.05 3.56 2.51
C ASP A 162 11.79 2.05 2.57
N LEU A 163 10.61 1.61 3.04
CA LEU A 163 10.25 0.20 3.19
C LEU A 163 11.29 -0.60 3.99
N ARG A 164 11.84 -0.01 5.05
CA ARG A 164 12.86 -0.66 5.90
C ARG A 164 12.36 -1.94 6.55
N THR A 165 11.06 -1.98 6.85
CA THR A 165 10.38 -3.17 7.38
C THR A 165 10.30 -4.33 6.40
N PHE A 166 10.56 -4.09 5.11
CA PHE A 166 10.62 -5.12 4.07
C PHE A 166 11.98 -5.83 4.01
N LEU A 167 13.00 -5.27 4.65
CA LEU A 167 14.36 -5.81 4.60
C LEU A 167 14.55 -6.97 5.59
N PRO A 168 15.26 -8.05 5.21
CA PRO A 168 15.39 -9.25 6.03
C PRO A 168 16.38 -9.11 7.20
N GLY A 169 17.22 -8.06 7.21
CA GLY A 169 18.24 -7.83 8.23
C GLY A 169 19.38 -8.89 8.23
N THR A 170 19.46 -9.74 7.21
CA THR A 170 20.46 -10.81 7.08
C THR A 170 21.13 -10.77 5.72
N LYS A 171 22.26 -11.48 5.59
CA LYS A 171 22.93 -11.65 4.29
C LYS A 171 22.20 -12.70 3.46
N LEU A 172 21.99 -12.38 2.20
CA LEU A 172 21.22 -13.17 1.24
C LEU A 172 22.10 -13.76 0.14
N GLU A 173 21.76 -14.95 -0.29
CA GLU A 173 22.17 -15.54 -1.55
C GLU A 173 21.00 -15.50 -2.54
N LYS A 174 21.28 -15.46 -3.84
CA LYS A 174 20.23 -15.50 -4.85
C LYS A 174 19.29 -16.71 -4.66
N GLY A 175 17.99 -16.45 -4.59
CA GLY A 175 16.94 -17.44 -4.33
C GLY A 175 16.51 -17.51 -2.86
N ASP A 176 17.22 -16.85 -1.95
CA ASP A 176 16.77 -16.75 -0.55
C ASP A 176 15.44 -16.00 -0.47
N SER A 177 14.55 -16.48 0.39
CA SER A 177 13.23 -15.91 0.57
C SER A 177 12.96 -15.67 2.06
N TRP A 178 12.14 -14.65 2.34
CA TRP A 178 11.68 -14.34 3.69
C TRP A 178 10.23 -13.86 3.68
N SER A 179 9.61 -13.91 4.83
CA SER A 179 8.27 -13.35 5.05
C SER A 179 8.38 -11.94 5.61
N ILE A 180 7.46 -11.09 5.18
CA ILE A 180 7.28 -9.73 5.68
C ILE A 180 5.96 -9.69 6.41
N GLU A 181 5.91 -8.99 7.53
CA GLU A 181 4.67 -8.82 8.31
C GLU A 181 3.61 -8.09 7.46
N PRO A 182 2.39 -8.62 7.33
CA PRO A 182 1.38 -7.99 6.46
C PRO A 182 1.10 -6.52 6.79
N LYS A 183 1.12 -6.14 8.06
CA LYS A 183 0.94 -4.75 8.50
C LYS A 183 1.99 -3.78 7.95
N ALA A 184 3.16 -4.27 7.51
CA ALA A 184 4.16 -3.45 6.83
C ALA A 184 3.66 -2.91 5.48
N PHE A 185 2.64 -3.55 4.88
CA PHE A 185 2.08 -3.11 3.61
C PHE A 185 1.37 -1.76 3.68
N ARG A 186 1.02 -1.29 4.88
CA ARG A 186 0.52 0.08 5.09
C ARG A 186 1.48 1.14 4.51
N HIS A 187 2.80 0.88 4.52
CA HIS A 187 3.79 1.80 3.94
C HIS A 187 3.74 1.86 2.40
N VAL A 188 3.02 0.92 1.78
CA VAL A 188 2.76 0.88 0.33
C VAL A 188 1.42 1.55 0.01
N ILE A 189 0.37 1.27 0.80
CA ILE A 189 -0.97 1.83 0.59
C ILE A 189 -0.99 3.33 0.96
N ASP A 190 -0.41 3.67 2.13
CA ASP A 190 -0.40 5.03 2.69
C ASP A 190 1.04 5.51 2.88
N PRO A 191 1.77 5.85 1.81
CA PRO A 191 3.16 6.26 1.89
C PRO A 191 3.31 7.56 2.68
N GLY A 192 3.94 7.47 3.86
CA GLY A 192 4.11 8.60 4.77
C GLY A 192 3.04 8.73 5.85
N GLY A 193 2.00 7.89 5.82
CA GLY A 193 0.93 7.84 6.80
C GLY A 193 -0.35 8.50 6.34
N GLU A 194 -1.14 8.93 7.29
CA GLU A 194 -2.41 9.59 7.06
C GLU A 194 -2.18 10.99 6.46
N LEU A 195 -2.52 11.14 5.18
CA LEU A 195 -2.25 12.37 4.43
C LEU A 195 -3.43 13.35 4.42
N HIS A 196 -4.51 13.03 5.14
CA HIS A 196 -5.69 13.91 5.32
C HIS A 196 -6.22 14.48 4.00
N PHE A 197 -6.57 13.57 3.07
CA PHE A 197 -7.20 13.97 1.82
C PHE A 197 -8.65 14.37 2.06
N GLU A 198 -9.01 15.56 1.61
CA GLU A 198 -10.37 16.10 1.74
C GLU A 198 -10.91 16.50 0.35
N SER A 199 -12.21 16.40 0.17
CA SER A 199 -12.90 16.87 -1.02
C SER A 199 -13.83 18.03 -0.69
N ASP A 200 -14.08 18.90 -1.65
CA ASP A 200 -15.09 19.96 -1.54
C ASP A 200 -16.53 19.42 -1.36
N LYS A 201 -16.74 18.13 -1.62
CA LYS A 201 -18.01 17.44 -1.38
C LYS A 201 -17.96 16.82 -0.01
N GLU A 202 -18.96 17.12 0.85
CA GLU A 202 -19.14 16.43 2.13
C GLU A 202 -19.21 14.92 1.88
N SER A 203 -18.08 14.23 1.96
CA SER A 203 -18.05 12.79 2.06
C SER A 203 -18.27 12.45 3.53
N GLN A 204 -19.26 11.60 3.80
CA GLN A 204 -19.49 11.05 5.14
C GLN A 204 -18.52 9.90 5.45
N ASP A 205 -17.38 9.83 4.77
CA ASP A 205 -16.33 8.84 5.07
C ASP A 205 -15.57 9.36 6.29
N ASP A 206 -15.90 8.79 7.45
CA ASP A 206 -15.23 9.09 8.71
C ASP A 206 -13.78 8.60 8.66
N ASP A 207 -12.83 9.41 9.15
CA ASP A 207 -11.39 9.06 9.28
C ASP A 207 -11.15 7.73 10.03
N ASP A 208 -12.09 7.32 10.89
CA ASP A 208 -12.09 6.06 11.62
C ASP A 208 -12.15 4.81 10.70
N ASP A 209 -12.60 4.95 9.47
CA ASP A 209 -12.81 3.86 8.51
C ASP A 209 -11.48 3.33 7.94
N ASP A 210 -10.54 4.24 7.62
CA ASP A 210 -9.23 3.87 7.06
C ASP A 210 -8.32 3.27 8.14
N GLU A 211 -8.43 3.70 9.40
CA GLU A 211 -7.70 3.12 10.53
C GLU A 211 -8.09 1.65 10.73
N GLN A 212 -9.38 1.30 10.64
CA GLN A 212 -9.84 -0.09 10.74
C GLN A 212 -9.27 -0.99 9.64
N LEU A 213 -9.18 -0.49 8.39
CA LEU A 213 -8.58 -1.25 7.28
C LEU A 213 -7.11 -1.55 7.54
N ASN A 214 -6.36 -0.57 8.03
CA ASN A 214 -4.94 -0.74 8.37
C ASN A 214 -4.73 -1.68 9.55
N ASP A 215 -5.58 -1.62 10.57
CA ASP A 215 -5.49 -2.47 11.76
C ASP A 215 -5.83 -3.92 11.48
N ASN A 216 -6.77 -4.18 10.60
CA ASN A 216 -7.22 -5.51 10.21
C ASN A 216 -6.40 -6.12 9.06
N LEU A 217 -5.34 -5.44 8.61
CA LEU A 217 -4.50 -5.91 7.52
C LEU A 217 -3.79 -7.21 7.89
N GLY A 218 -4.07 -8.26 7.13
CA GLY A 218 -3.53 -9.60 7.33
C GLY A 218 -3.23 -10.31 6.01
N GLY A 219 -2.74 -11.55 6.10
CA GLY A 219 -2.39 -12.36 4.94
C GLY A 219 -0.92 -12.78 4.91
N GLU A 220 -0.31 -12.79 3.73
CA GLU A 220 1.07 -13.22 3.52
C GLU A 220 1.78 -12.30 2.53
N ILE A 221 2.99 -11.85 2.88
CA ILE A 221 3.92 -11.20 1.96
C ILE A 221 5.19 -12.03 1.94
N ARG A 222 5.57 -12.50 0.75
CA ARG A 222 6.80 -13.23 0.50
C ARG A 222 7.73 -12.40 -0.36
N ALA A 223 8.96 -12.24 0.10
CA ALA A 223 10.04 -11.62 -0.65
C ALA A 223 11.06 -12.69 -1.06
N THR A 224 11.62 -12.56 -2.27
CA THR A 224 12.66 -13.45 -2.78
C THR A 224 13.78 -12.63 -3.43
N PHE A 225 15.00 -12.82 -2.99
CA PHE A 225 16.16 -12.16 -3.58
C PHE A 225 16.53 -12.78 -4.93
N GLU A 226 16.26 -12.06 -6.01
CA GLU A 226 16.55 -12.52 -7.39
C GLU A 226 18.03 -12.31 -7.80
N GLY A 227 18.81 -11.67 -6.96
CA GLY A 227 20.20 -11.33 -7.22
C GLY A 227 20.42 -9.84 -7.48
N THR A 228 21.53 -9.52 -8.12
CA THR A 228 21.91 -8.13 -8.39
C THR A 228 21.95 -7.85 -9.90
N ARG A 229 21.64 -6.62 -10.27
CA ARG A 229 21.85 -6.07 -11.62
C ARG A 229 22.63 -4.77 -11.55
N GLU A 230 23.41 -4.50 -12.60
CA GLU A 230 24.11 -3.22 -12.74
C GLU A 230 23.26 -2.29 -13.63
N GLU A 231 22.97 -1.10 -13.13
CA GLU A 231 22.21 -0.09 -13.85
C GLU A 231 22.77 1.29 -13.50
N GLY A 232 23.05 2.11 -14.53
CA GLY A 232 23.63 3.45 -14.33
C GLY A 232 25.01 3.46 -13.64
N GLY A 233 25.74 2.34 -13.64
CA GLY A 233 27.03 2.18 -12.96
C GLY A 233 26.91 1.87 -11.45
N ALA A 234 25.71 1.62 -10.95
CA ALA A 234 25.43 1.18 -9.58
C ALA A 234 24.94 -0.27 -9.54
N GLN A 235 25.25 -0.97 -8.44
CA GLN A 235 24.74 -2.32 -8.17
C GLN A 235 23.43 -2.25 -7.42
N HIS A 236 22.39 -2.84 -8.00
CA HIS A 236 21.05 -2.92 -7.43
C HIS A 236 20.69 -4.35 -7.08
N ALA A 237 20.21 -4.56 -5.88
CA ALA A 237 19.53 -5.80 -5.53
C ALA A 237 18.10 -5.76 -6.06
N VAL A 238 17.65 -6.88 -6.60
CA VAL A 238 16.28 -7.09 -7.09
C VAL A 238 15.61 -8.09 -6.17
N VAL A 239 14.47 -7.69 -5.61
CA VAL A 239 13.64 -8.49 -4.72
C VAL A 239 12.28 -8.68 -5.37
N LYS A 240 11.91 -9.92 -5.68
CA LYS A 240 10.55 -10.25 -6.09
C LYS A 240 9.64 -10.24 -4.87
N LEU A 241 8.48 -9.63 -4.99
CA LEU A 241 7.43 -9.60 -3.98
C LEU A 241 6.19 -10.35 -4.48
N GLU A 242 5.61 -11.16 -3.60
CA GLU A 242 4.33 -11.85 -3.79
C GLU A 242 3.47 -11.55 -2.57
N CYS A 243 2.36 -10.82 -2.77
CA CYS A 243 1.48 -10.35 -1.70
C CYS A 243 0.10 -10.97 -1.85
N LYS A 244 -0.40 -11.64 -0.80
CA LYS A 244 -1.77 -12.12 -0.68
C LYS A 244 -2.35 -11.51 0.58
N LEU A 245 -3.03 -10.39 0.41
CA LEU A 245 -3.47 -9.55 1.51
C LEU A 245 -4.97 -9.55 1.62
N LYS A 246 -5.45 -9.34 2.83
CA LYS A 246 -6.86 -9.14 3.15
C LYS A 246 -6.99 -8.13 4.28
N THR A 247 -8.03 -7.35 4.20
CA THR A 247 -8.43 -6.46 5.29
C THR A 247 -9.93 -6.32 5.31
N PHE A 248 -10.49 -5.75 6.38
CA PHE A 248 -11.90 -5.45 6.46
C PHE A 248 -12.16 -4.28 7.40
N ARG A 249 -13.31 -3.63 7.18
CA ARG A 249 -13.93 -2.73 8.15
C ARG A 249 -15.36 -3.15 8.40
N GLU A 250 -15.89 -2.86 9.60
CA GLU A 250 -17.26 -3.18 9.98
C GLU A 250 -17.85 -2.04 10.81
N ASN A 251 -18.95 -1.48 10.35
CA ASN A 251 -19.65 -0.39 10.97
C ASN A 251 -21.07 -0.81 11.33
N GLU A 252 -21.52 -0.41 12.51
CA GLU A 252 -22.87 -0.67 12.99
C GLU A 252 -23.60 0.66 13.23
N THR A 253 -24.74 0.82 12.59
CA THR A 253 -25.66 1.96 12.82
C THR A 253 -27.01 1.46 13.33
N SER A 254 -27.60 2.20 14.26
CA SER A 254 -28.91 1.87 14.83
C SER A 254 -29.84 3.07 14.65
N ASP A 255 -30.59 3.04 13.56
CA ASP A 255 -31.69 3.98 13.30
C ASP A 255 -32.99 3.26 13.55
N GLU A 256 -33.55 3.43 14.74
CA GLU A 256 -34.83 2.78 15.10
C GLU A 256 -35.90 2.99 14.02
N PRO A 257 -36.58 1.95 13.52
CA PRO A 257 -36.65 0.58 14.06
C PRO A 257 -35.63 -0.42 13.48
N LEU A 258 -34.65 0.02 12.68
CA LEU A 258 -33.70 -0.85 12.02
C LEU A 258 -32.29 -0.75 12.64
N LYS A 259 -31.64 -1.88 12.74
CA LYS A 259 -30.20 -2.00 12.99
C LYS A 259 -29.53 -2.41 11.68
N THR A 260 -28.50 -1.66 11.26
CA THR A 260 -27.74 -1.94 10.06
C THR A 260 -26.28 -2.22 10.43
N VAL A 261 -25.75 -3.32 9.89
CA VAL A 261 -24.32 -3.65 9.92
C VAL A 261 -23.82 -3.61 8.49
N GLN A 262 -22.78 -2.83 8.26
CA GLN A 262 -22.08 -2.80 6.98
C GLN A 262 -20.68 -3.34 7.18
N ARG A 263 -20.26 -4.27 6.30
CA ARG A 263 -18.93 -4.86 6.30
C ARG A 263 -18.32 -4.78 4.91
N LEU A 264 -17.15 -4.16 4.84
CA LEU A 264 -16.32 -4.11 3.65
C LEU A 264 -15.14 -5.05 3.81
N ASP A 265 -15.06 -6.08 2.98
CA ASP A 265 -13.90 -6.98 2.90
C ASP A 265 -13.09 -6.63 1.63
N VAL A 266 -11.78 -6.40 1.78
CA VAL A 266 -10.86 -6.10 0.67
C VAL A 266 -9.77 -7.15 0.59
N THR A 267 -9.46 -7.62 -0.62
CA THR A 267 -8.36 -8.57 -0.87
C THR A 267 -7.50 -8.11 -2.03
N PHE A 268 -6.18 -8.32 -1.89
CA PHE A 268 -5.21 -8.07 -2.95
C PHE A 268 -4.36 -9.32 -3.20
N HIS A 269 -4.14 -9.63 -4.50
CA HIS A 269 -3.17 -10.61 -4.95
C HIS A 269 -2.20 -9.88 -5.89
N LEU A 270 -1.08 -9.41 -5.35
CA LEU A 270 -0.12 -8.57 -6.09
C LEU A 270 1.20 -9.29 -6.25
N GLU A 271 1.85 -9.04 -7.38
CA GLU A 271 3.23 -9.45 -7.65
C GLU A 271 4.02 -8.26 -8.18
N GLY A 272 5.34 -8.29 -7.96
CA GLY A 272 6.19 -7.26 -8.51
C GLY A 272 7.62 -7.29 -7.99
N GLU A 273 8.31 -6.18 -8.16
CA GLU A 273 9.72 -6.05 -7.80
C GLU A 273 9.95 -4.83 -6.89
N LEU A 274 10.88 -5.00 -5.96
CA LEU A 274 11.51 -3.92 -5.20
C LEU A 274 12.99 -3.87 -5.61
N VAL A 275 13.48 -2.67 -5.91
CA VAL A 275 14.85 -2.41 -6.33
C VAL A 275 15.56 -1.59 -5.27
N TRP A 276 16.72 -2.10 -4.81
CA TRP A 276 17.50 -1.54 -3.74
C TRP A 276 18.93 -1.27 -4.17
N GLU A 277 19.42 -0.03 -4.03
CA GLU A 277 20.82 0.29 -4.33
C GLU A 277 21.73 -0.15 -3.17
N LEU A 278 22.66 -1.08 -3.44
CA LEU A 278 23.51 -1.68 -2.41
C LEU A 278 24.52 -0.70 -1.82
N ALA A 279 25.09 0.19 -2.66
CA ALA A 279 26.11 1.13 -2.23
C ALA A 279 25.57 2.18 -1.28
N SER A 280 24.48 2.84 -1.67
CA SER A 280 23.81 3.88 -0.85
C SER A 280 22.91 3.29 0.22
N GLY A 281 22.51 2.02 0.09
CA GLY A 281 21.62 1.35 1.03
C GLY A 281 20.23 1.99 1.09
N ARG A 282 19.62 2.26 -0.07
CA ARG A 282 18.32 2.93 -0.17
C ARG A 282 17.39 2.28 -1.20
N LEU A 283 16.12 2.53 -1.04
CA LEU A 283 15.09 2.22 -2.02
C LEU A 283 15.34 3.03 -3.30
N VAL A 284 15.29 2.37 -4.45
CA VAL A 284 15.32 2.99 -5.79
C VAL A 284 13.92 3.05 -6.37
N SER A 285 13.23 1.93 -6.33
CA SER A 285 11.85 1.83 -6.80
C SER A 285 11.19 0.56 -6.29
N TYR A 286 9.86 0.54 -6.31
CA TYR A 286 9.09 -0.68 -6.38
C TYR A 286 7.95 -0.52 -7.38
N GLN A 287 7.48 -1.66 -7.87
CA GLN A 287 6.25 -1.75 -8.65
C GLN A 287 5.55 -3.05 -8.28
N LEU A 288 4.29 -2.96 -7.88
CA LEU A 288 3.41 -4.06 -7.55
C LEU A 288 2.13 -3.91 -8.36
N GLU A 289 1.67 -4.98 -8.97
CA GLU A 289 0.40 -5.01 -9.69
C GLU A 289 -0.32 -6.34 -9.50
N GLY A 290 -1.62 -6.33 -9.61
CA GLY A 290 -2.37 -7.56 -9.53
C GLY A 290 -3.86 -7.38 -9.33
N ASP A 291 -4.50 -8.45 -8.89
CA ASP A 291 -5.94 -8.49 -8.73
C ASP A 291 -6.35 -7.87 -7.39
N ALA A 292 -7.42 -7.09 -7.44
CA ALA A 292 -8.11 -6.53 -6.28
C ALA A 292 -9.58 -6.98 -6.30
N ARG A 293 -10.10 -7.30 -5.12
CA ARG A 293 -11.51 -7.65 -4.92
C ARG A 293 -12.03 -6.97 -3.67
N LEU A 294 -13.22 -6.39 -3.80
CA LEU A 294 -13.95 -5.73 -2.74
C LEU A 294 -15.31 -6.39 -2.61
N VAL A 295 -15.71 -6.71 -1.39
CA VAL A 295 -17.04 -7.24 -1.09
C VAL A 295 -17.67 -6.35 -0.03
N ASP A 296 -18.68 -5.57 -0.44
CA ASP A 296 -19.48 -4.76 0.47
C ASP A 296 -20.73 -5.54 0.85
N LYS A 297 -20.92 -5.80 2.14
CA LYS A 297 -22.06 -6.51 2.70
C LYS A 297 -22.82 -5.59 3.65
N ARG A 298 -24.09 -5.42 3.38
CA ARG A 298 -24.99 -4.66 4.24
C ARG A 298 -26.12 -5.54 4.75
N THR A 299 -26.29 -5.62 6.06
CA THR A 299 -27.38 -6.36 6.70
C THR A 299 -28.20 -5.40 7.54
N SER A 300 -29.48 -5.28 7.24
CA SER A 300 -30.43 -4.48 8.03
C SER A 300 -31.51 -5.39 8.62
N SER A 301 -31.81 -5.24 9.90
CA SER A 301 -32.86 -6.02 10.58
C SER A 301 -33.58 -5.21 11.63
N GLY A 302 -34.85 -5.53 11.87
CA GLY A 302 -35.64 -4.86 12.89
C GLY A 302 -37.10 -5.32 12.92
N GLU A 303 -37.95 -4.57 13.64
CA GLU A 303 -39.38 -4.84 13.74
C GLU A 303 -40.19 -3.65 13.19
N ILE A 304 -41.00 -3.90 12.17
CA ILE A 304 -41.92 -2.90 11.58
C ILE A 304 -43.33 -3.43 11.74
N HIS A 305 -44.16 -2.71 12.48
CA HIS A 305 -45.58 -3.07 12.76
C HIS A 305 -45.70 -4.51 13.32
N ASP A 306 -44.90 -4.86 14.32
CA ASP A 306 -44.86 -6.20 14.95
C ASP A 306 -44.45 -7.34 14.00
N GLN A 307 -43.82 -7.01 12.89
CA GLN A 307 -43.24 -8.01 11.96
C GLN A 307 -41.75 -7.85 11.91
N SER A 308 -41.02 -8.94 12.12
CA SER A 308 -39.57 -8.97 11.91
C SER A 308 -39.27 -8.85 10.42
N VAL A 309 -38.42 -7.90 10.08
CA VAL A 309 -37.92 -7.72 8.70
C VAL A 309 -36.41 -7.84 8.68
N SER A 310 -35.87 -8.45 7.62
CA SER A 310 -34.44 -8.51 7.35
C SER A 310 -34.16 -8.24 5.88
N PHE A 311 -33.07 -7.53 5.65
CA PHE A 311 -32.57 -7.24 4.32
C PHE A 311 -31.05 -7.47 4.33
N GLU A 312 -30.57 -8.24 3.37
CA GLU A 312 -29.13 -8.44 3.17
C GLU A 312 -28.79 -8.09 1.72
N GLU A 313 -27.76 -7.28 1.55
CA GLU A 313 -27.18 -6.91 0.26
C GLU A 313 -25.70 -7.26 0.29
N ALA A 314 -25.21 -7.83 -0.82
CA ALA A 314 -23.79 -8.07 -1.02
C ALA A 314 -23.41 -7.67 -2.44
N LEU A 315 -22.49 -6.71 -2.55
CA LEU A 315 -21.88 -6.29 -3.80
C LEU A 315 -20.45 -6.81 -3.86
N THR A 316 -20.11 -7.47 -4.96
CA THR A 316 -18.74 -7.89 -5.22
C THR A 316 -18.19 -7.13 -6.41
N LEU A 317 -17.13 -6.36 -6.18
CA LEU A 317 -16.39 -5.69 -7.22
C LEU A 317 -15.03 -6.37 -7.37
N ALA A 318 -14.57 -6.52 -8.60
CA ALA A 318 -13.24 -7.07 -8.88
C ALA A 318 -12.55 -6.28 -9.99
N GLY A 319 -11.22 -6.33 -9.98
CA GLY A 319 -10.41 -5.60 -10.94
C GLY A 319 -8.93 -5.63 -10.62
N ARG A 320 -8.25 -4.51 -10.84
CA ARG A 320 -6.80 -4.41 -10.76
C ARG A 320 -6.38 -3.30 -9.81
N ALA A 321 -5.26 -3.54 -9.12
CA ALA A 321 -4.56 -2.52 -8.35
C ALA A 321 -3.10 -2.45 -8.80
N THR A 322 -2.53 -1.25 -8.77
CA THR A 322 -1.12 -0.99 -9.03
C THR A 322 -0.59 -0.04 -7.96
N PHE A 323 0.58 -0.34 -7.43
CA PHE A 323 1.31 0.49 -6.49
C PHE A 323 2.74 0.65 -6.98
N SER A 324 3.23 1.86 -7.07
CA SER A 324 4.59 2.11 -7.50
C SER A 324 5.26 3.23 -6.73
N CYS A 325 6.58 3.15 -6.64
CA CYS A 325 7.41 4.21 -6.09
C CYS A 325 8.67 4.35 -6.94
N SER A 326 9.11 5.57 -7.12
CA SER A 326 10.42 5.87 -7.65
C SER A 326 11.12 6.93 -6.81
N THR A 327 12.44 6.82 -6.68
CA THR A 327 13.25 7.75 -5.91
C THR A 327 14.31 8.40 -6.79
N THR A 328 14.51 9.70 -6.62
CA THR A 328 15.54 10.45 -7.31
C THR A 328 16.29 11.35 -6.33
N LYS A 329 17.56 11.61 -6.61
CA LYS A 329 18.31 12.58 -5.83
C LYS A 329 17.81 13.98 -6.21
N ALA A 330 17.31 14.75 -5.24
CA ALA A 330 16.91 16.13 -5.46
C ALA A 330 18.16 16.99 -5.77
N GLN A 331 18.00 17.93 -6.69
CA GLN A 331 19.09 18.84 -7.10
C GLN A 331 19.34 19.95 -6.10
#